data_23e8f6fd39478863f11ec74dce13e833
#
_entry.id   23e8f6fd39478863f11ec74dce13e833
#
_cell.length_a   1.000
_cell.length_b   1.000
_cell.length_c   1.000
_cell.angle_alpha   90.00
_cell.angle_beta   90.00
_cell.angle_gamma   90.00
#
_symmetry.space_group_name_H-M   'P 1'
#
loop_
_entity.id
_entity.type
_entity.pdbx_description
1 polymer ?
#
loop_
_entity_poly.entity_id
_entity_poly.type
_entity_poly.pdbx_seq_one_letter_code
_entity_poly.pdbx_strand_id
1 'polypeptide(L)'
;MSDEVKLDKSESVKQHSDQLRGTIASELCESGSDHFTKDNAGLLKHHGLYQQDNRDARKLKNEDGTRRGKSFMFMVRTRIPGGRVSAESFLAHLDLCERFGNGTLRITSRQGLQLHGIVKDDLQQTIREISRTRLTTFGACGDVERNVMCCPAPLRHDAVHDQLQQTADAIAEELRPRTTAYTEIWLQDDEGNRENVTEFVPVDEPIYGATYLPRKFKTGVSLPEDNCVDLLTYDLGLLGIVEDGGLVGYNVFIGGGQGVTPSAAKTFPAIARKMARVGVDEAVEVSRALVEVFRDHGNRSDRKTARLKYLLADWGMERMKGTVEEYLGR
;
A
#
# COMPACT_ATOMS: atom_id res chain seq x y z
N MET A 1 -21.02 -9.02 -30.99
CA MET A 1 -20.55 -9.80 -29.83
C MET A 1 -19.38 -9.04 -29.25
N SER A 2 -19.55 -8.40 -28.11
CA SER A 2 -18.43 -7.73 -27.43
C SER A 2 -17.52 -8.83 -26.90
N ASP A 3 -16.27 -8.89 -27.38
CA ASP A 3 -15.25 -9.74 -26.79
C ASP A 3 -15.13 -9.36 -25.31
N GLU A 4 -15.64 -10.18 -24.41
CA GLU A 4 -15.43 -10.02 -22.98
C GLU A 4 -13.92 -10.04 -22.71
N VAL A 5 -13.37 -8.89 -22.31
CA VAL A 5 -11.95 -8.77 -21.98
C VAL A 5 -11.68 -9.69 -20.79
N LYS A 6 -10.91 -10.75 -21.01
CA LYS A 6 -10.53 -11.70 -19.96
C LYS A 6 -9.70 -10.98 -18.90
N LEU A 7 -10.22 -10.88 -17.70
CA LEU A 7 -9.54 -10.26 -16.56
C LEU A 7 -8.42 -11.17 -15.99
N ASP A 8 -7.41 -10.56 -15.37
CA ASP A 8 -6.41 -11.28 -14.57
C ASP A 8 -7.10 -11.98 -13.38
N LYS A 9 -6.61 -13.16 -13.00
CA LYS A 9 -7.17 -13.93 -11.88
C LYS A 9 -7.26 -13.11 -10.59
N SER A 10 -6.31 -12.20 -10.34
CA SER A 10 -6.32 -11.33 -9.15
C SER A 10 -7.51 -10.38 -9.11
N GLU A 11 -8.05 -9.99 -10.26
CA GLU A 11 -9.24 -9.13 -10.33
C GLU A 11 -10.49 -9.90 -9.86
N SER A 12 -10.65 -11.13 -10.32
CA SER A 12 -11.74 -12.00 -9.87
C SER A 12 -11.66 -12.27 -8.36
N VAL A 13 -10.47 -12.54 -7.81
CA VAL A 13 -10.29 -12.72 -6.37
C VAL A 13 -10.70 -11.47 -5.59
N LYS A 14 -10.31 -10.28 -6.03
CA LYS A 14 -10.70 -9.01 -5.38
C LYS A 14 -12.21 -8.79 -5.45
N GLN A 15 -12.81 -9.02 -6.62
CA GLN A 15 -14.25 -8.83 -6.84
C GLN A 15 -15.12 -9.69 -5.91
N HIS A 16 -14.70 -10.94 -5.65
CA HIS A 16 -15.45 -11.87 -4.80
C HIS A 16 -14.99 -11.88 -3.34
N SER A 17 -14.13 -10.94 -2.95
CA SER A 17 -13.50 -10.94 -1.63
C SER A 17 -14.30 -10.21 -0.55
N ASP A 18 -15.45 -9.66 -0.85
CA ASP A 18 -16.18 -8.80 0.07
C ASP A 18 -15.26 -7.74 0.70
N GLN A 19 -14.87 -6.76 -0.11
CA GLN A 19 -14.00 -5.65 0.33
C GLN A 19 -12.68 -6.12 0.97
N LEU A 20 -12.01 -7.12 0.35
CA LEU A 20 -10.74 -7.71 0.80
C LEU A 20 -10.81 -8.63 2.03
N ARG A 21 -12.01 -8.98 2.53
CA ARG A 21 -12.17 -9.93 3.66
C ARG A 21 -11.77 -11.33 3.24
N GLY A 22 -12.31 -11.81 2.14
CA GLY A 22 -12.19 -13.21 1.75
C GLY A 22 -12.63 -14.13 2.89
N THR A 23 -11.91 -15.22 3.08
CA THR A 23 -12.05 -16.14 4.21
C THR A 23 -10.90 -15.98 5.23
N ILE A 24 -10.25 -14.80 5.28
CA ILE A 24 -9.06 -14.57 6.12
C ILE A 24 -9.36 -14.82 7.60
N ALA A 25 -10.50 -14.36 8.10
CA ALA A 25 -10.86 -14.50 9.51
C ALA A 25 -11.03 -15.98 9.91
N SER A 26 -11.72 -16.77 9.09
CA SER A 26 -11.90 -18.20 9.36
C SER A 26 -10.60 -18.99 9.22
N GLU A 27 -9.81 -18.72 8.18
CA GLU A 27 -8.50 -19.35 8.01
C GLU A 27 -7.52 -18.96 9.13
N LEU A 28 -7.59 -17.74 9.66
CA LEU A 28 -6.76 -17.31 10.79
C LEU A 28 -7.03 -18.15 12.05
N CYS A 29 -8.30 -18.52 12.29
CA CYS A 29 -8.72 -19.32 13.42
C CYS A 29 -8.54 -20.83 13.21
N GLU A 30 -8.19 -21.29 12.01
CA GLU A 30 -8.00 -22.69 11.69
C GLU A 30 -6.74 -23.24 12.37
N SER A 31 -6.95 -24.12 13.35
CA SER A 31 -5.87 -24.79 14.07
C SER A 31 -5.22 -25.86 13.17
N GLY A 32 -3.89 -25.94 13.21
CA GLY A 32 -3.12 -26.94 12.47
C GLY A 32 -2.67 -26.52 11.07
N SER A 33 -3.02 -25.30 10.62
CA SER A 33 -2.49 -24.71 9.39
C SER A 33 -1.58 -23.53 9.71
N ASP A 34 -0.35 -23.54 9.20
CA ASP A 34 0.62 -22.43 9.35
C ASP A 34 0.53 -21.39 8.22
N HIS A 35 -0.46 -21.53 7.32
CA HIS A 35 -0.58 -20.70 6.12
C HIS A 35 -2.03 -20.41 5.74
N PHE A 36 -2.20 -19.48 4.81
CA PHE A 36 -3.47 -19.17 4.16
C PHE A 36 -3.52 -19.73 2.75
N THR A 37 -4.71 -19.91 2.23
CA THR A 37 -4.93 -20.25 0.83
C THR A 37 -4.26 -19.24 -0.11
N LYS A 38 -4.04 -19.64 -1.35
CA LYS A 38 -3.37 -18.78 -2.34
C LYS A 38 -4.12 -17.47 -2.60
N ASP A 39 -5.44 -17.51 -2.61
CA ASP A 39 -6.26 -16.36 -2.90
C ASP A 39 -6.26 -15.40 -1.69
N ASN A 40 -6.42 -15.90 -0.47
CA ASN A 40 -6.26 -15.11 0.74
C ASN A 40 -4.84 -14.58 0.94
N ALA A 41 -3.80 -15.33 0.63
CA ALA A 41 -2.43 -14.83 0.60
C ALA A 41 -2.24 -13.67 -0.41
N GLY A 42 -3.09 -13.60 -1.44
CA GLY A 42 -3.19 -12.45 -2.35
C GLY A 42 -3.84 -11.23 -1.70
N LEU A 43 -4.95 -11.43 -0.99
CA LEU A 43 -5.69 -10.39 -0.27
C LEU A 43 -4.89 -9.83 0.92
N LEU A 44 -4.22 -10.67 1.68
CA LEU A 44 -3.37 -10.29 2.81
C LEU A 44 -2.33 -9.22 2.47
N LYS A 45 -1.92 -9.12 1.19
CA LYS A 45 -1.02 -8.05 0.76
C LYS A 45 -1.62 -6.66 0.97
N HIS A 46 -2.93 -6.50 0.81
CA HIS A 46 -3.61 -5.23 1.07
C HIS A 46 -3.61 -4.89 2.57
N HIS A 47 -3.64 -5.92 3.41
CA HIS A 47 -3.51 -5.80 4.86
C HIS A 47 -2.06 -5.62 5.33
N GLY A 48 -1.11 -5.46 4.42
CA GLY A 48 0.31 -5.25 4.73
C GLY A 48 1.11 -6.53 5.03
N LEU A 49 0.52 -7.69 4.79
CA LEU A 49 1.10 -8.98 5.13
C LEU A 49 1.57 -9.74 3.89
N TYR A 50 2.71 -10.41 4.01
CA TYR A 50 3.20 -11.32 2.97
C TYR A 50 3.48 -12.68 3.57
N GLN A 51 2.71 -13.67 3.13
CA GLN A 51 3.03 -15.07 3.40
C GLN A 51 4.31 -15.45 2.68
N GLN A 52 5.29 -15.90 3.41
CA GLN A 52 6.62 -16.30 2.95
C GLN A 52 6.91 -17.72 3.40
N ASP A 53 7.78 -18.39 2.67
CA ASP A 53 8.24 -19.72 2.99
C ASP A 53 9.70 -19.64 3.44
N ASN A 54 10.01 -20.28 4.54
CA ASN A 54 11.38 -20.38 5.05
C ASN A 54 12.24 -21.26 4.12
N ARG A 55 12.93 -20.62 3.18
CA ARG A 55 13.74 -21.30 2.17
C ARG A 55 14.93 -22.03 2.78
N ASP A 56 15.41 -21.60 3.92
CA ASP A 56 16.55 -22.25 4.61
C ASP A 56 16.08 -23.51 5.32
N ALA A 57 14.89 -23.49 5.95
CA ALA A 57 14.29 -24.69 6.52
C ALA A 57 14.05 -25.79 5.47
N ARG A 58 13.67 -25.43 4.23
CA ARG A 58 13.48 -26.39 3.13
C ARG A 58 14.75 -27.12 2.71
N LYS A 59 15.92 -26.56 2.97
CA LYS A 59 17.21 -27.23 2.67
C LYS A 59 17.56 -28.32 3.69
N LEU A 60 16.93 -28.26 4.86
CA LEU A 60 17.14 -29.25 5.90
C LEU A 60 16.39 -30.56 5.57
N LYS A 61 16.95 -31.67 6.04
CA LYS A 61 16.28 -32.97 5.96
C LYS A 61 15.64 -33.32 7.30
N ASN A 62 14.59 -34.09 7.25
CA ASN A 62 14.02 -34.77 8.40
C ASN A 62 14.98 -35.89 8.86
N GLU A 63 14.74 -36.48 10.03
CA GLU A 63 15.53 -37.60 10.56
C GLU A 63 15.50 -38.82 9.63
N ASP A 64 14.42 -39.02 8.90
CA ASP A 64 14.24 -40.08 7.89
C ASP A 64 14.93 -39.80 6.55
N GLY A 65 15.65 -38.67 6.43
CA GLY A 65 16.36 -38.25 5.22
C GLY A 65 15.47 -37.58 4.16
N THR A 66 14.15 -37.47 4.37
CA THR A 66 13.23 -36.78 3.47
C THR A 66 13.43 -35.25 3.56
N ARG A 67 13.08 -34.51 2.49
CA ARG A 67 13.12 -33.03 2.54
C ARG A 67 12.01 -32.51 3.44
N ARG A 68 12.34 -31.54 4.28
CA ARG A 68 11.31 -30.78 5.04
C ARG A 68 10.34 -30.12 4.07
N GLY A 69 9.07 -30.13 4.42
CA GLY A 69 8.03 -29.39 3.71
C GLY A 69 8.22 -27.88 3.78
N LYS A 70 7.30 -27.13 3.22
CA LYS A 70 7.25 -25.68 3.40
C LYS A 70 6.98 -25.37 4.87
N SER A 71 7.64 -24.36 5.39
CA SER A 71 7.38 -23.76 6.69
C SER A 71 7.05 -22.30 6.45
N PHE A 72 5.82 -21.92 6.75
CA PHE A 72 5.33 -20.57 6.43
C PHE A 72 5.59 -19.60 7.59
N MET A 73 5.89 -18.38 7.21
CA MET A 73 6.03 -17.24 8.10
C MET A 73 5.53 -15.99 7.37
N PHE A 74 5.36 -14.90 8.11
CA PHE A 74 4.82 -13.68 7.55
C PHE A 74 5.82 -12.53 7.72
N MET A 75 5.85 -11.67 6.69
CA MET A 75 6.35 -10.32 6.79
C MET A 75 5.17 -9.40 7.02
N VAL A 76 5.25 -8.57 8.04
CA VAL A 76 4.28 -7.51 8.37
C VAL A 76 4.91 -6.17 8.06
N ARG A 77 4.21 -5.31 7.33
CA ARG A 77 4.68 -3.98 6.95
C ARG A 77 3.76 -2.91 7.48
N THR A 78 4.33 -1.92 8.16
CA THR A 78 3.62 -0.76 8.68
C THR A 78 3.70 0.40 7.69
N ARG A 79 2.59 1.14 7.54
CA ARG A 79 2.48 2.36 6.75
C ARG A 79 2.89 3.55 7.62
N ILE A 80 3.79 4.40 7.12
CA ILE A 80 4.33 5.57 7.82
C ILE A 80 4.42 6.73 6.82
N PRO A 81 3.37 7.55 6.67
CA PRO A 81 3.37 8.67 5.75
C PRO A 81 4.54 9.62 6.02
N GLY A 82 5.23 10.03 4.95
CA GLY A 82 6.42 10.89 5.03
C GLY A 82 7.59 10.33 5.84
N GLY A 83 7.51 9.08 6.32
CA GLY A 83 8.55 8.47 7.13
C GLY A 83 8.63 8.98 8.57
N ARG A 84 7.68 9.79 9.03
CA ARG A 84 7.67 10.36 10.39
C ARG A 84 7.05 9.35 11.36
N VAL A 85 7.84 8.87 12.31
CA VAL A 85 7.44 7.91 13.33
C VAL A 85 7.77 8.44 14.73
N SER A 86 6.85 8.26 15.69
CA SER A 86 7.13 8.63 17.08
C SER A 86 8.10 7.64 17.73
N ALA A 87 8.81 8.10 18.77
CA ALA A 87 9.69 7.22 19.57
C ALA A 87 8.90 6.05 20.16
N GLU A 88 7.69 6.30 20.66
CA GLU A 88 6.79 5.27 21.20
C GLU A 88 6.48 4.18 20.15
N SER A 89 6.04 4.60 18.96
CA SER A 89 5.75 3.67 17.87
C SER A 89 6.97 2.89 17.41
N PHE A 90 8.14 3.53 17.39
CA PHE A 90 9.38 2.87 17.00
C PHE A 90 9.83 1.84 18.05
N LEU A 91 9.76 2.19 19.34
CA LEU A 91 10.09 1.28 20.45
C LEU A 91 9.14 0.07 20.47
N ALA A 92 7.83 0.30 20.25
CA ALA A 92 6.87 -0.80 20.13
C ALA A 92 7.21 -1.76 18.98
N HIS A 93 7.70 -1.25 17.83
CA HIS A 93 8.13 -2.11 16.73
C HIS A 93 9.41 -2.91 17.08
N LEU A 94 10.32 -2.36 17.85
CA LEU A 94 11.49 -3.12 18.37
C LEU A 94 11.05 -4.25 19.30
N ASP A 95 10.14 -3.97 20.25
CA ASP A 95 9.58 -4.99 21.13
C ASP A 95 8.86 -6.11 20.33
N LEU A 96 8.09 -5.75 19.32
CA LEU A 96 7.42 -6.72 18.45
C LEU A 96 8.41 -7.58 17.64
N CYS A 97 9.56 -7.01 17.23
CA CYS A 97 10.62 -7.79 16.57
C CYS A 97 11.15 -8.90 17.47
N GLU A 98 11.35 -8.59 18.73
CA GLU A 98 11.91 -9.52 19.71
C GLU A 98 10.90 -10.58 20.14
N ARG A 99 9.63 -10.19 20.34
CA ARG A 99 8.59 -11.08 20.88
C ARG A 99 7.99 -12.01 19.85
N PHE A 100 7.71 -11.52 18.65
CA PHE A 100 6.97 -12.26 17.62
C PHE A 100 7.75 -12.47 16.33
N GLY A 101 8.76 -11.64 16.10
CA GLY A 101 9.58 -11.68 14.89
C GLY A 101 10.85 -12.50 15.02
N ASN A 102 11.71 -12.33 14.05
CA ASN A 102 13.03 -12.95 14.02
C ASN A 102 14.14 -12.06 14.63
N GLY A 103 13.80 -11.09 15.46
CA GLY A 103 14.74 -10.16 16.09
C GLY A 103 15.27 -9.06 15.16
N THR A 104 14.74 -8.91 13.94
CA THR A 104 15.21 -7.87 13.00
C THR A 104 14.07 -6.94 12.56
N LEU A 105 14.28 -5.63 12.70
CA LEU A 105 13.45 -4.59 12.13
C LEU A 105 14.08 -4.06 10.86
N ARG A 106 13.30 -3.95 9.78
CA ARG A 106 13.80 -3.40 8.51
C ARG A 106 13.08 -2.11 8.17
N ILE A 107 13.85 -1.08 7.86
CA ILE A 107 13.37 0.14 7.25
C ILE A 107 13.35 -0.07 5.73
N THR A 108 12.22 0.22 5.10
CA THR A 108 12.10 0.05 3.64
C THR A 108 12.53 1.31 2.90
N SER A 109 12.90 1.17 1.62
CA SER A 109 13.15 2.31 0.72
C SER A 109 11.92 3.20 0.50
N ARG A 110 10.76 2.84 1.04
CA ARG A 110 9.54 3.64 1.03
C ARG A 110 9.06 3.97 2.44
N GLN A 111 10.02 4.19 3.34
CA GLN A 111 9.77 4.74 4.68
C GLN A 111 8.77 3.94 5.54
N GLY A 112 8.64 2.65 5.27
CA GLY A 112 7.83 1.76 6.09
C GLY A 112 8.71 0.86 6.95
N LEU A 113 8.19 0.37 8.06
CA LEU A 113 8.84 -0.63 8.90
C LEU A 113 8.38 -2.04 8.53
N GLN A 114 9.27 -3.03 8.64
CA GLN A 114 8.94 -4.43 8.39
C GLN A 114 9.40 -5.31 9.54
N LEU A 115 8.49 -6.14 10.01
CA LEU A 115 8.72 -7.29 10.86
C LEU A 115 8.79 -8.55 9.99
N HIS A 116 9.67 -9.47 10.32
CA HIS A 116 9.85 -10.73 9.61
C HIS A 116 9.83 -11.91 10.56
N GLY A 117 9.45 -13.09 10.06
CA GLY A 117 9.44 -14.31 10.86
C GLY A 117 8.21 -14.49 11.73
N ILE A 118 7.19 -13.63 11.60
CA ILE A 118 5.95 -13.76 12.35
C ILE A 118 5.24 -15.06 11.96
N VAL A 119 4.81 -15.86 12.91
CA VAL A 119 3.99 -17.04 12.67
C VAL A 119 2.51 -16.67 12.59
N LYS A 120 1.69 -17.52 11.97
CA LYS A 120 0.27 -17.25 11.73
C LYS A 120 -0.49 -16.91 13.01
N ASP A 121 -0.23 -17.65 14.08
CA ASP A 121 -0.92 -17.50 15.36
C ASP A 121 -0.64 -16.15 16.04
N ASP A 122 0.50 -15.53 15.76
CA ASP A 122 0.90 -14.25 16.33
C ASP A 122 0.45 -13.04 15.48
N LEU A 123 -0.11 -13.26 14.28
CA LEU A 123 -0.50 -12.17 13.37
C LEU A 123 -1.50 -11.21 13.99
N GLN A 124 -2.55 -11.74 14.62
CA GLN A 124 -3.61 -10.91 15.21
C GLN A 124 -3.05 -10.01 16.31
N GLN A 125 -2.23 -10.57 17.19
CA GLN A 125 -1.63 -9.80 18.27
C GLN A 125 -0.62 -8.77 17.76
N THR A 126 0.21 -9.14 16.78
CA THR A 126 1.17 -8.23 16.13
C THR A 126 0.45 -7.01 15.54
N ILE A 127 -0.63 -7.23 14.78
CA ILE A 127 -1.41 -6.15 14.17
C ILE A 127 -2.07 -5.28 15.24
N ARG A 128 -2.63 -5.88 16.27
CA ARG A 128 -3.24 -5.16 17.40
C ARG A 128 -2.25 -4.23 18.09
N GLU A 129 -1.06 -4.71 18.38
CA GLU A 129 -0.03 -3.89 19.03
C GLU A 129 0.44 -2.74 18.11
N ILE A 130 0.62 -2.98 16.80
CA ILE A 130 0.88 -1.91 15.83
C ILE A 130 -0.25 -0.86 15.86
N SER A 131 -1.51 -1.29 15.83
CA SER A 131 -2.66 -0.39 15.82
C SER A 131 -2.77 0.46 17.10
N ARG A 132 -2.35 -0.06 18.26
CA ARG A 132 -2.28 0.68 19.52
C ARG A 132 -1.34 1.89 19.45
N THR A 133 -0.31 1.84 18.61
CA THR A 133 0.59 2.97 18.36
C THR A 133 0.04 3.97 17.34
N ARG A 134 -1.23 3.86 16.94
CA ARG A 134 -1.90 4.66 15.91
C ARG A 134 -1.31 4.52 14.51
N LEU A 135 -0.50 3.50 14.29
CA LEU A 135 -0.03 3.10 12.96
C LEU A 135 -0.91 1.98 12.41
N THR A 136 -0.82 1.76 11.10
CA THR A 136 -1.59 0.71 10.42
C THR A 136 -0.70 -0.08 9.47
N THR A 137 -1.04 -1.35 9.26
CA THR A 137 -0.47 -2.18 8.20
C THR A 137 -1.31 -2.14 6.93
N PHE A 138 -2.57 -1.68 7.04
CA PHE A 138 -3.50 -1.63 5.93
C PHE A 138 -3.07 -0.61 4.87
N GLY A 139 -3.06 -1.01 3.60
CA GLY A 139 -2.55 -0.19 2.51
C GLY A 139 -1.02 -0.05 2.44
N ALA A 140 -0.24 -0.64 3.38
CA ALA A 140 1.22 -0.66 3.27
C ALA A 140 1.70 -1.45 2.04
N CYS A 141 0.86 -2.35 1.52
CA CYS A 141 1.07 -3.17 0.32
C CYS A 141 -0.25 -3.31 -0.45
N GLY A 142 -0.29 -4.14 -1.51
CA GLY A 142 -1.50 -4.39 -2.30
C GLY A 142 -1.66 -3.45 -3.49
N ASP A 143 -2.83 -3.48 -4.07
CA ASP A 143 -3.23 -2.69 -5.23
C ASP A 143 -4.04 -1.46 -4.78
N VAL A 144 -3.38 -0.61 -4.03
CA VAL A 144 -3.85 0.63 -3.42
C VAL A 144 -2.79 1.70 -3.56
N GLU A 145 -3.10 2.94 -3.17
CA GLU A 145 -2.07 3.91 -2.83
C GLU A 145 -1.23 3.37 -1.67
N ARG A 146 0.07 3.32 -1.90
CA ARG A 146 1.05 2.85 -0.93
C ARG A 146 1.42 3.97 0.03
N ASN A 147 2.40 3.73 0.88
CA ASN A 147 2.92 4.78 1.73
C ASN A 147 3.31 6.02 0.90
N VAL A 148 2.75 7.20 1.22
CA VAL A 148 3.14 8.47 0.61
C VAL A 148 4.51 8.86 1.18
N MET A 149 5.44 9.20 0.30
CA MET A 149 6.81 9.53 0.71
C MET A 149 7.03 11.04 0.73
N CYS A 150 7.84 11.49 1.69
CA CYS A 150 8.34 12.84 1.79
C CYS A 150 9.80 12.82 2.24
N CYS A 151 10.49 13.95 2.27
CA CYS A 151 11.86 14.02 2.78
C CYS A 151 11.91 13.50 4.23
N PRO A 152 12.75 12.49 4.54
CA PRO A 152 12.84 11.91 5.87
C PRO A 152 13.83 12.65 6.78
N ALA A 153 14.47 13.72 6.30
CA ALA A 153 15.46 14.44 7.08
C ALA A 153 14.83 15.10 8.32
N PRO A 154 15.48 15.01 9.49
CA PRO A 154 14.96 15.53 10.74
C PRO A 154 15.19 17.06 10.84
N LEU A 155 14.71 17.79 9.83
CA LEU A 155 14.79 19.23 9.78
C LEU A 155 13.89 19.85 10.85
N ARG A 156 14.45 20.74 11.64
CA ARG A 156 13.72 21.47 12.69
C ARG A 156 13.50 22.91 12.26
N HIS A 157 12.30 23.41 12.53
CA HIS A 157 11.93 24.80 12.23
C HIS A 157 12.01 25.17 10.74
N ASP A 158 11.77 24.21 9.88
CA ASP A 158 11.67 24.41 8.44
C ASP A 158 10.20 24.35 8.00
N ALA A 159 9.61 25.53 7.82
CA ALA A 159 8.18 25.66 7.50
C ALA A 159 7.82 25.00 6.16
N VAL A 160 8.72 25.03 5.18
CA VAL A 160 8.46 24.42 3.86
C VAL A 160 8.42 22.89 3.97
N HIS A 161 9.38 22.28 4.67
CA HIS A 161 9.37 20.83 4.90
C HIS A 161 8.19 20.38 5.77
N ASP A 162 7.75 21.20 6.72
CA ASP A 162 6.54 20.91 7.49
C ASP A 162 5.28 20.97 6.61
N GLN A 163 5.18 21.90 5.67
CA GLN A 163 4.10 21.95 4.69
C GLN A 163 4.12 20.74 3.72
N LEU A 164 5.30 20.30 3.27
CA LEU A 164 5.43 19.08 2.46
C LEU A 164 4.95 17.86 3.23
N GLN A 165 5.32 17.74 4.50
CA GLN A 165 4.86 16.65 5.36
C GLN A 165 3.34 16.69 5.56
N GLN A 166 2.76 17.87 5.80
CA GLN A 166 1.31 18.04 5.91
C GLN A 166 0.60 17.61 4.63
N THR A 167 1.13 17.94 3.46
CA THR A 167 0.59 17.48 2.17
C THR A 167 0.69 15.97 2.03
N ALA A 168 1.81 15.36 2.41
CA ALA A 168 1.98 13.92 2.39
C ALA A 168 1.00 13.20 3.33
N ASP A 169 0.77 13.74 4.52
CA ASP A 169 -0.17 13.22 5.50
C ASP A 169 -1.62 13.36 5.00
N ALA A 170 -1.98 14.50 4.41
CA ALA A 170 -3.31 14.75 3.87
C ALA A 170 -3.63 13.82 2.70
N ILE A 171 -2.71 13.61 1.75
CA ILE A 171 -2.86 12.65 0.67
C ILE A 171 -2.99 11.22 1.22
N ALA A 172 -2.17 10.87 2.21
CA ALA A 172 -2.21 9.55 2.81
C ALA A 172 -3.53 9.27 3.53
N GLU A 173 -4.13 10.27 4.18
CA GLU A 173 -5.43 10.15 4.84
C GLU A 173 -6.58 10.11 3.81
N GLU A 174 -6.56 11.00 2.80
CA GLU A 174 -7.58 11.01 1.75
C GLU A 174 -7.61 9.68 1.00
N LEU A 175 -6.45 9.16 0.60
CA LEU A 175 -6.33 7.92 -0.16
C LEU A 175 -6.24 6.67 0.74
N ARG A 176 -6.64 6.78 2.00
CA ARG A 176 -6.75 5.63 2.89
C ARG A 176 -7.99 4.81 2.51
N PRO A 177 -7.86 3.49 2.28
CA PRO A 177 -9.04 2.65 2.08
C PRO A 177 -9.98 2.71 3.29
N ARG A 178 -11.27 2.78 3.03
CA ARG A 178 -12.33 2.96 4.06
C ARG A 178 -13.00 1.66 4.48
N THR A 179 -12.65 0.54 3.87
CA THR A 179 -13.23 -0.76 4.22
C THR A 179 -13.00 -1.11 5.70
N THR A 180 -13.99 -1.75 6.29
CA THR A 180 -13.92 -2.31 7.65
C THR A 180 -13.31 -3.71 7.70
N ALA A 181 -12.88 -4.27 6.56
CA ALA A 181 -12.31 -5.62 6.46
C ALA A 181 -11.04 -5.85 7.31
N TYR A 182 -10.40 -4.76 7.77
CA TYR A 182 -9.15 -4.82 8.53
C TYR A 182 -9.36 -4.87 10.04
N THR A 183 -10.46 -4.31 10.55
CA THR A 183 -10.70 -4.17 11.99
C THR A 183 -12.10 -4.62 12.36
N GLU A 184 -12.19 -5.37 13.45
CA GLU A 184 -13.43 -5.76 14.10
C GLU A 184 -13.39 -5.32 15.56
N ILE A 185 -14.54 -4.94 16.11
CA ILE A 185 -14.70 -4.61 17.53
C ILE A 185 -15.46 -5.75 18.18
N TRP A 186 -14.82 -6.36 19.16
CA TRP A 186 -15.40 -7.43 19.96
C TRP A 186 -15.57 -6.94 21.39
N LEU A 187 -16.77 -7.05 21.92
CA LEU A 187 -17.00 -6.93 23.35
C LEU A 187 -16.71 -8.28 24.00
N GLN A 188 -16.11 -8.23 25.17
CA GLN A 188 -15.90 -9.41 26.01
C GLN A 188 -16.58 -9.13 27.34
N ASP A 189 -17.48 -10.04 27.74
CA ASP A 189 -18.11 -9.98 29.05
C ASP A 189 -17.19 -10.50 30.17
N ASP A 190 -17.64 -10.39 31.42
CA ASP A 190 -16.88 -10.84 32.59
C ASP A 190 -16.72 -12.37 32.63
N GLU A 191 -17.52 -13.11 31.86
CA GLU A 191 -17.49 -14.58 31.76
C GLU A 191 -16.54 -15.03 30.65
N GLY A 192 -15.98 -14.08 29.84
CA GLY A 192 -15.06 -14.34 28.75
C GLY A 192 -15.73 -14.60 27.40
N ASN A 193 -17.06 -14.51 27.31
CA ASN A 193 -17.77 -14.62 26.05
C ASN A 193 -17.46 -13.39 25.17
N ARG A 194 -17.39 -13.59 23.86
CA ARG A 194 -17.07 -12.53 22.90
C ARG A 194 -18.21 -12.34 21.91
N GLU A 195 -18.65 -11.10 21.77
CA GLU A 195 -19.63 -10.68 20.78
C GLU A 195 -18.99 -9.68 19.82
N ASN A 196 -19.12 -9.95 18.51
CA ASN A 196 -18.71 -8.98 17.50
C ASN A 196 -19.77 -7.90 17.38
N VAL A 197 -19.43 -6.68 17.80
CA VAL A 197 -20.32 -5.52 17.73
C VAL A 197 -20.05 -4.62 16.52
N THR A 198 -19.17 -5.05 15.63
CA THR A 198 -18.98 -4.35 14.36
C THR A 198 -20.18 -4.64 13.48
N GLU A 199 -21.12 -3.70 13.38
CA GLU A 199 -22.15 -3.78 12.35
C GLU A 199 -21.47 -3.69 10.99
N PHE A 200 -21.49 -4.79 10.26
CA PHE A 200 -21.06 -4.82 8.87
C PHE A 200 -22.12 -4.16 8.00
N VAL A 201 -22.15 -2.84 7.99
CA VAL A 201 -22.70 -2.13 6.86
C VAL A 201 -21.62 -2.25 5.78
N PRO A 202 -21.89 -2.89 4.63
CA PRO A 202 -20.96 -2.86 3.51
C PRO A 202 -20.76 -1.38 3.16
N VAL A 203 -19.64 -0.82 3.56
CA VAL A 203 -19.27 0.52 3.14
C VAL A 203 -18.65 0.31 1.77
N ASP A 204 -19.34 0.72 0.73
CA ASP A 204 -18.74 0.81 -0.60
C ASP A 204 -17.47 1.64 -0.49
N GLU A 205 -16.38 1.07 -0.91
CA GLU A 205 -15.09 1.76 -0.87
C GLU A 205 -15.11 2.95 -1.83
N PRO A 206 -15.13 4.20 -1.34
CA PRO A 206 -15.50 5.35 -2.18
C PRO A 206 -14.45 5.66 -3.25
N ILE A 207 -13.17 5.42 -2.94
CA ILE A 207 -12.07 5.74 -3.87
C ILE A 207 -11.71 4.54 -4.73
N TYR A 208 -11.65 3.35 -4.13
CA TYR A 208 -11.11 2.17 -4.80
C TYR A 208 -12.18 1.26 -5.40
N GLY A 209 -13.44 1.39 -5.00
CA GLY A 209 -14.50 0.46 -5.37
C GLY A 209 -14.19 -0.98 -4.92
N ALA A 210 -15.03 -1.94 -5.29
CA ALA A 210 -14.93 -3.34 -4.85
C ALA A 210 -13.66 -4.05 -5.34
N THR A 211 -13.08 -3.64 -6.48
CA THR A 211 -11.93 -4.32 -7.10
C THR A 211 -10.59 -3.63 -6.85
N TYR A 212 -10.59 -2.53 -6.13
CA TYR A 212 -9.37 -1.75 -5.88
C TYR A 212 -8.65 -1.33 -7.18
N LEU A 213 -7.37 -0.95 -7.08
CA LEU A 213 -6.62 -0.55 -8.26
C LEU A 213 -6.18 -1.77 -9.10
N PRO A 214 -5.92 -1.60 -10.40
CA PRO A 214 -5.33 -2.65 -11.24
C PRO A 214 -3.94 -3.06 -10.74
N ARG A 215 -3.22 -2.13 -10.12
CA ARG A 215 -1.86 -2.34 -9.59
C ARG A 215 -1.56 -1.33 -8.50
N LYS A 216 -0.49 -1.59 -7.71
CA LYS A 216 0.06 -0.63 -6.73
C LYS A 216 0.23 0.75 -7.33
N PHE A 217 -0.14 1.77 -6.58
CA PHE A 217 0.10 3.17 -6.86
C PHE A 217 1.11 3.74 -5.85
N LYS A 218 1.95 4.68 -6.24
CA LYS A 218 3.03 5.21 -5.42
C LYS A 218 3.11 6.70 -5.59
N THR A 219 3.10 7.42 -4.47
CA THR A 219 3.20 8.88 -4.41
C THR A 219 4.44 9.32 -3.65
N GLY A 220 5.01 10.43 -4.06
CA GLY A 220 6.08 11.13 -3.36
C GLY A 220 5.91 12.64 -3.44
N VAL A 221 6.38 13.33 -2.41
CA VAL A 221 6.40 14.79 -2.30
C VAL A 221 7.84 15.22 -2.00
N SER A 222 8.39 16.19 -2.73
CA SER A 222 9.76 16.67 -2.52
C SER A 222 9.96 18.08 -3.05
N LEU A 223 11.15 18.64 -2.81
CA LEU A 223 11.64 19.87 -3.41
C LEU A 223 12.65 19.59 -4.53
N PRO A 224 12.90 20.54 -5.44
CA PRO A 224 13.94 20.40 -6.47
C PRO A 224 15.34 20.16 -5.87
N GLU A 225 15.66 20.83 -4.78
CA GLU A 225 16.95 20.79 -4.09
C GLU A 225 17.10 19.55 -3.21
N ASP A 226 15.98 18.92 -2.84
CA ASP A 226 15.93 17.81 -1.91
C ASP A 226 15.04 16.67 -2.47
N ASN A 227 15.57 15.92 -3.42
CA ASN A 227 14.88 14.78 -4.02
C ASN A 227 15.27 13.45 -3.33
N CYS A 228 15.29 13.42 -2.02
CA CYS A 228 15.59 12.20 -1.22
C CYS A 228 14.71 11.00 -1.54
N VAL A 229 13.53 11.25 -2.13
CA VAL A 229 12.52 10.23 -2.40
C VAL A 229 12.56 9.67 -3.82
N ASP A 230 13.45 10.15 -4.69
CA ASP A 230 13.47 9.78 -6.13
C ASP A 230 12.11 10.00 -6.81
N LEU A 231 11.57 11.21 -6.68
CA LEU A 231 10.21 11.60 -7.06
C LEU A 231 9.77 11.07 -8.42
N LEU A 232 10.65 11.19 -9.43
CA LEU A 232 10.34 10.82 -10.82
C LEU A 232 10.23 9.31 -11.05
N THR A 233 10.42 8.49 -10.02
CA THR A 233 10.27 7.02 -10.11
C THR A 233 8.88 6.52 -9.68
N TYR A 234 7.95 7.43 -9.36
CA TYR A 234 6.63 7.10 -8.84
C TYR A 234 5.51 7.33 -9.85
N ASP A 235 4.35 6.75 -9.55
CA ASP A 235 3.14 6.93 -10.36
C ASP A 235 2.67 8.39 -10.30
N LEU A 236 2.82 9.02 -9.12
CA LEU A 236 2.54 10.43 -8.85
C LEU A 236 3.71 11.05 -8.07
N GLY A 237 4.23 12.15 -8.57
CA GLY A 237 5.24 12.98 -7.91
C GLY A 237 4.76 14.43 -7.80
N LEU A 238 4.81 14.99 -6.60
CA LEU A 238 4.50 16.38 -6.31
C LEU A 238 5.82 17.12 -5.99
N LEU A 239 6.31 17.90 -6.93
CA LEU A 239 7.52 18.71 -6.77
C LEU A 239 7.16 20.10 -6.33
N GLY A 240 7.49 20.47 -5.10
CA GLY A 240 7.15 21.76 -4.49
C GLY A 240 7.70 22.94 -5.25
N ILE A 241 6.93 24.02 -5.29
CA ILE A 241 7.29 25.33 -5.81
C ILE A 241 7.34 26.27 -4.64
N VAL A 242 8.52 26.83 -4.39
CA VAL A 242 8.76 27.76 -3.29
C VAL A 242 8.97 29.17 -3.85
N GLU A 243 8.22 30.13 -3.34
CA GLU A 243 8.34 31.56 -3.67
C GLU A 243 8.37 32.33 -2.36
N ASP A 244 9.28 33.31 -2.21
CA ASP A 244 9.45 34.13 -1.01
C ASP A 244 9.56 33.34 0.31
N GLY A 245 10.18 32.15 0.26
CA GLY A 245 10.36 31.25 1.41
C GLY A 245 9.12 30.45 1.85
N GLY A 246 8.04 30.51 1.07
CA GLY A 246 6.80 29.74 1.30
C GLY A 246 6.49 28.77 0.15
N LEU A 247 5.85 27.66 0.47
CA LEU A 247 5.34 26.71 -0.52
C LEU A 247 4.07 27.29 -1.15
N VAL A 248 4.08 27.53 -2.47
CA VAL A 248 2.96 28.13 -3.21
C VAL A 248 2.20 27.12 -4.11
N GLY A 249 2.74 25.94 -4.31
CA GLY A 249 2.10 24.92 -5.13
C GLY A 249 3.03 23.78 -5.49
N TYR A 250 2.60 22.97 -6.45
CA TYR A 250 3.34 21.79 -6.93
C TYR A 250 3.36 21.69 -8.44
N ASN A 251 4.50 21.27 -8.98
CA ASN A 251 4.54 20.67 -10.30
C ASN A 251 4.17 19.18 -10.13
N VAL A 252 3.13 18.75 -10.82
CA VAL A 252 2.62 17.37 -10.79
C VAL A 252 3.30 16.56 -11.87
N PHE A 253 3.99 15.48 -11.49
CA PHE A 253 4.63 14.51 -12.37
C PHE A 253 3.94 13.17 -12.29
N ILE A 254 3.71 12.50 -13.40
CA ILE A 254 3.00 11.21 -13.44
C ILE A 254 3.68 10.17 -14.31
N GLY A 255 3.40 8.89 -14.02
CA GLY A 255 3.76 7.76 -14.87
C GLY A 255 5.18 7.24 -14.68
N GLY A 256 5.83 7.52 -13.55
CA GLY A 256 7.14 6.94 -13.23
C GLY A 256 7.07 5.48 -12.77
N GLY A 257 8.18 4.76 -12.97
CA GLY A 257 8.31 3.39 -12.50
C GLY A 257 9.45 2.63 -13.14
N GLN A 258 10.50 2.32 -12.39
CA GLN A 258 11.72 1.68 -12.90
C GLN A 258 11.58 0.16 -13.12
N GLY A 259 10.59 -0.48 -12.44
CA GLY A 259 10.45 -1.94 -12.50
C GLY A 259 10.10 -2.46 -13.87
N VAL A 260 10.82 -3.51 -14.28
CA VAL A 260 10.56 -4.31 -15.49
C VAL A 260 10.42 -5.78 -15.11
N THR A 261 9.80 -6.56 -15.98
CA THR A 261 9.74 -8.02 -15.87
C THR A 261 10.62 -8.60 -16.99
N PRO A 262 11.82 -9.14 -16.70
CA PRO A 262 12.76 -9.59 -17.73
C PRO A 262 12.15 -10.58 -18.74
N SER A 263 11.24 -11.44 -18.28
CA SER A 263 10.54 -12.43 -19.10
C SER A 263 9.35 -11.85 -19.91
N ALA A 264 9.13 -10.52 -19.90
CA ALA A 264 8.03 -9.88 -20.59
C ALA A 264 8.54 -8.63 -21.35
N ALA A 265 8.88 -8.82 -22.61
CA ALA A 265 9.47 -7.77 -23.48
C ALA A 265 8.64 -6.49 -23.59
N LYS A 266 7.32 -6.57 -23.36
CA LYS A 266 6.41 -5.42 -23.33
C LYS A 266 6.54 -4.53 -22.08
N THR A 267 7.35 -4.93 -21.09
CA THR A 267 7.56 -4.12 -19.89
C THR A 267 8.80 -3.23 -20.06
N PHE A 268 8.68 -1.97 -19.64
CA PHE A 268 9.74 -0.97 -19.76
C PHE A 268 9.87 -0.11 -18.49
N PRO A 269 11.05 0.45 -18.19
CA PRO A 269 11.20 1.48 -17.16
C PRO A 269 10.68 2.82 -17.66
N ALA A 270 10.15 3.67 -16.78
CA ALA A 270 9.70 5.00 -17.14
C ALA A 270 10.06 6.01 -16.04
N ILE A 271 10.37 7.23 -16.48
CA ILE A 271 10.51 8.41 -15.63
C ILE A 271 9.21 9.21 -15.73
N ALA A 272 8.73 9.72 -14.60
CA ALA A 272 7.53 10.53 -14.55
C ALA A 272 7.69 11.82 -15.38
N ARG A 273 6.61 12.22 -16.03
CA ARG A 273 6.56 13.42 -16.87
C ARG A 273 5.64 14.46 -16.24
N LYS A 274 5.98 15.73 -16.39
CA LYS A 274 5.15 16.84 -15.89
C LYS A 274 3.79 16.84 -16.60
N MET A 275 2.73 16.89 -15.80
CA MET A 275 1.34 16.96 -16.26
C MET A 275 0.76 18.37 -16.07
N ALA A 276 0.92 18.94 -14.87
CA ALA A 276 0.29 20.21 -14.50
C ALA A 276 1.11 20.97 -13.45
N ARG A 277 0.71 22.24 -13.19
CA ARG A 277 1.02 23.00 -11.97
C ARG A 277 -0.30 23.19 -11.22
N VAL A 278 -0.28 23.00 -9.90
CA VAL A 278 -1.44 23.12 -9.02
C VAL A 278 -1.10 23.92 -7.76
N GLY A 279 -2.08 24.52 -7.12
CA GLY A 279 -1.93 25.12 -5.79
C GLY A 279 -1.74 24.07 -4.70
N VAL A 280 -1.32 24.52 -3.51
CA VAL A 280 -1.12 23.63 -2.35
C VAL A 280 -2.44 22.94 -1.96
N ASP A 281 -3.53 23.68 -1.97
CA ASP A 281 -4.88 23.25 -1.65
C ASP A 281 -5.47 22.26 -2.66
N GLU A 282 -5.03 22.29 -3.93
CA GLU A 282 -5.49 21.39 -5.00
C GLU A 282 -4.77 20.03 -4.99
N ALA A 283 -3.64 19.91 -4.30
CA ALA A 283 -2.76 18.73 -4.38
C ALA A 283 -3.46 17.41 -3.99
N VAL A 284 -4.33 17.44 -3.00
CA VAL A 284 -5.07 16.27 -2.51
C VAL A 284 -6.13 15.84 -3.53
N GLU A 285 -6.92 16.79 -4.05
CA GLU A 285 -7.98 16.51 -5.05
C GLU A 285 -7.39 15.94 -6.34
N VAL A 286 -6.31 16.53 -6.84
CA VAL A 286 -5.63 16.04 -8.06
C VAL A 286 -5.06 14.65 -7.83
N SER A 287 -4.54 14.36 -6.64
CA SER A 287 -4.05 13.03 -6.28
C SER A 287 -5.19 12.00 -6.29
N ARG A 288 -6.35 12.36 -5.75
CA ARG A 288 -7.55 11.52 -5.75
C ARG A 288 -8.06 11.28 -7.17
N ALA A 289 -8.27 12.33 -7.95
CA ALA A 289 -8.74 12.21 -9.33
C ALA A 289 -7.83 11.30 -10.17
N LEU A 290 -6.50 11.42 -10.02
CA LEU A 290 -5.56 10.57 -10.74
C LEU A 290 -5.67 9.08 -10.31
N VAL A 291 -5.91 8.81 -9.03
CA VAL A 291 -6.13 7.45 -8.52
C VAL A 291 -7.43 6.88 -9.07
N GLU A 292 -8.51 7.68 -9.11
CA GLU A 292 -9.81 7.27 -9.68
C GLU A 292 -9.72 7.00 -11.18
N VAL A 293 -9.07 7.87 -11.95
CA VAL A 293 -8.78 7.63 -13.39
C VAL A 293 -8.01 6.32 -13.57
N PHE A 294 -6.99 6.08 -12.74
CA PHE A 294 -6.23 4.84 -12.81
C PHE A 294 -7.05 3.60 -12.41
N ARG A 295 -7.96 3.72 -11.43
CA ARG A 295 -8.90 2.68 -11.04
C ARG A 295 -9.78 2.25 -12.22
N ASP A 296 -10.35 3.24 -12.91
CA ASP A 296 -11.40 3.01 -13.91
C ASP A 296 -10.83 2.63 -15.28
N HIS A 297 -9.66 3.14 -15.63
CA HIS A 297 -9.07 3.00 -16.97
C HIS A 297 -7.78 2.17 -17.02
N GLY A 298 -7.22 1.78 -15.88
CA GLY A 298 -6.00 0.97 -15.84
C GLY A 298 -6.21 -0.46 -16.35
N ASN A 299 -5.16 -1.05 -16.92
CA ASN A 299 -5.22 -2.40 -17.48
C ASN A 299 -5.44 -3.46 -16.39
N ARG A 300 -6.56 -4.18 -16.48
CA ARG A 300 -6.95 -5.27 -15.56
C ARG A 300 -6.81 -6.66 -16.16
N SER A 301 -6.45 -6.77 -17.44
CA SER A 301 -6.29 -8.06 -18.13
C SER A 301 -4.89 -8.65 -18.01
N ASP A 302 -3.87 -7.80 -17.82
CA ASP A 302 -2.48 -8.23 -17.68
C ASP A 302 -1.74 -7.46 -16.60
N ARG A 303 -1.54 -8.14 -15.48
CA ARG A 303 -0.88 -7.59 -14.29
C ARG A 303 0.56 -7.10 -14.52
N LYS A 304 1.26 -7.58 -15.58
CA LYS A 304 2.62 -7.15 -15.91
C LYS A 304 2.65 -5.73 -16.49
N THR A 305 1.58 -5.33 -17.17
CA THR A 305 1.40 -4.01 -17.79
C THR A 305 0.28 -3.19 -17.15
N ALA A 306 -0.05 -3.44 -15.90
CA ALA A 306 -1.15 -2.81 -15.18
C ALA A 306 -0.77 -1.51 -14.43
N ARG A 307 0.50 -1.06 -14.44
CA ARG A 307 0.92 0.19 -13.79
C ARG A 307 0.48 1.42 -14.58
N LEU A 308 0.31 2.57 -13.90
CA LEU A 308 -0.09 3.85 -14.51
C LEU A 308 0.76 4.23 -15.72
N LYS A 309 2.06 3.97 -15.70
CA LYS A 309 2.97 4.27 -16.82
C LYS A 309 2.56 3.65 -18.16
N TYR A 310 1.89 2.49 -18.12
CA TYR A 310 1.41 1.83 -19.34
C TYR A 310 0.13 2.49 -19.85
N LEU A 311 -0.78 2.88 -18.95
CA LEU A 311 -1.96 3.67 -19.32
C LEU A 311 -1.54 5.01 -19.93
N LEU A 312 -0.57 5.69 -19.30
CA LEU A 312 -0.04 6.95 -19.81
C LEU A 312 0.68 6.79 -21.18
N ALA A 313 1.36 5.67 -21.39
CA ALA A 313 2.02 5.38 -22.68
C ALA A 313 1.01 5.13 -23.80
N ASP A 314 -0.13 4.50 -23.49
CA ASP A 314 -1.22 4.22 -24.41
C ASP A 314 -2.03 5.50 -24.74
N TRP A 315 -2.37 6.29 -23.74
CA TRP A 315 -3.23 7.46 -23.89
C TRP A 315 -2.50 8.73 -24.34
N GLY A 316 -1.23 8.87 -23.99
CA GLY A 316 -0.52 10.14 -24.06
C GLY A 316 -0.89 11.11 -22.95
N MET A 317 -0.15 12.22 -22.85
CA MET A 317 -0.30 13.18 -21.76
C MET A 317 -1.58 14.02 -21.87
N GLU A 318 -1.94 14.46 -23.07
CA GLU A 318 -3.10 15.32 -23.30
C GLU A 318 -4.41 14.63 -22.90
N ARG A 319 -4.60 13.38 -23.34
CA ARG A 319 -5.79 12.62 -22.93
C ARG A 319 -5.81 12.37 -21.41
N MET A 320 -4.67 12.01 -20.83
CA MET A 320 -4.59 11.77 -19.40
C MET A 320 -4.97 13.03 -18.61
N LYS A 321 -4.44 14.18 -19.01
CA LYS A 321 -4.74 15.47 -18.38
C LYS A 321 -6.21 15.81 -18.51
N GLY A 322 -6.79 15.76 -19.72
CA GLY A 322 -8.21 16.05 -19.93
C GLY A 322 -9.14 15.15 -19.11
N THR A 323 -8.82 13.84 -19.03
CA THR A 323 -9.63 12.93 -18.19
C THR A 323 -9.51 13.27 -16.69
N VAL A 324 -8.31 13.64 -16.19
CA VAL A 324 -8.16 14.10 -14.79
C VAL A 324 -8.96 15.37 -14.54
N GLU A 325 -8.98 16.32 -15.47
CA GLU A 325 -9.80 17.55 -15.40
C GLU A 325 -11.30 17.22 -15.35
N GLU A 326 -11.77 16.25 -16.14
CA GLU A 326 -13.17 15.75 -16.08
C GLU A 326 -13.51 15.20 -14.67
N TYR A 327 -12.63 14.41 -14.06
CA TYR A 327 -12.82 13.86 -12.70
C TYR A 327 -12.77 14.95 -11.62
N LEU A 328 -12.13 16.07 -11.87
CA LEU A 328 -12.12 17.26 -11.03
C LEU A 328 -13.35 18.16 -11.26
N GLY A 329 -14.18 17.86 -12.27
CA GLY A 329 -15.35 18.68 -12.63
C GLY A 329 -15.00 20.00 -13.31
N ARG A 330 -13.88 20.08 -14.00
CA ARG A 330 -13.37 21.27 -14.70
C ARG A 330 -12.70 20.96 -16.04
#